data_b20b55aa7a7b4ae28d740dbc8021f4a2
#
_entry.id   b20b55aa7a7b4ae28d740dbc8021f4a2
#
_cell.length_a   1.000
_cell.length_b   1.000
_cell.length_c   1.000
_cell.angle_alpha   90.00
_cell.angle_beta   90.00
_cell.angle_gamma   90.00
#
_symmetry.space_group_name_H-M   'P 1'
#
loop_
_entity.id
_entity.type
_entity.pdbx_description
1 polymer ?
#
loop_
_entity_poly.entity_id
_entity_poly.type
_entity_poly.pdbx_seq_one_letter_code
_entity_poly.pdbx_strand_id
1 'polypeptide(L)'
;HSKYVLDGQQRLTSLLFALKPDGIRLPQEITKQYDIYFSVDDECFYPKSQKKQICFNAEVLGSNDKFMKFYSENSNSKKCINKTILEKLMLFRDYEIPLLTFDEKVDLDIVSKTFQYLNAKGTPLSLINLIAAKTYSPGIFDLYDRVDRTGKILEDLHISSEDFSGEDLVRSIAIYNNINNHPKTILESLKTDHLVRDYEKAER
;
A
#
# COMPACT_ATOMS: atom_id res chain seq x y z
N HIS A 1 -4.02 16.23 10.09
CA HIS A 1 -4.07 16.14 8.63
C HIS A 1 -3.78 14.70 8.23
N SER A 2 -4.73 14.04 7.56
CA SER A 2 -4.53 12.71 6.99
C SER A 2 -3.70 12.84 5.71
N LYS A 3 -2.76 11.90 5.49
CA LYS A 3 -1.98 11.83 4.25
C LYS A 3 -2.45 10.62 3.46
N TYR A 4 -2.56 10.75 2.15
CA TYR A 4 -2.89 9.66 1.25
C TYR A 4 -1.60 9.09 0.62
N VAL A 5 -1.48 7.76 0.63
CA VAL A 5 -0.33 7.07 0.03
C VAL A 5 -0.65 6.75 -1.42
N LEU A 6 -0.01 7.44 -2.37
CA LEU A 6 -0.20 7.24 -3.81
C LEU A 6 0.52 6.00 -4.34
N ASP A 7 1.72 5.74 -3.81
CA ASP A 7 2.53 4.58 -4.20
C ASP A 7 3.20 3.93 -3.00
N GLY A 8 3.53 2.66 -3.15
CA GLY A 8 4.21 1.89 -2.12
C GLY A 8 3.29 1.34 -1.04
N GLN A 9 1.97 1.49 -1.14
CA GLN A 9 1.01 0.97 -0.17
C GLN A 9 1.23 -0.52 0.10
N GLN A 10 1.34 -1.34 -0.95
CA GLN A 10 1.59 -2.78 -0.81
C GLN A 10 2.93 -3.07 -0.14
N ARG A 11 3.99 -2.33 -0.51
CA ARG A 11 5.33 -2.46 0.08
C ARG A 11 5.34 -2.09 1.56
N LEU A 12 4.71 -0.96 1.92
CA LEU A 12 4.57 -0.53 3.32
C LEU A 12 3.73 -1.51 4.13
N THR A 13 2.63 -2.00 3.56
CA THR A 13 1.76 -3.00 4.19
C THR A 13 2.52 -4.31 4.43
N SER A 14 3.28 -4.79 3.45
CA SER A 14 4.10 -6.00 3.60
C SER A 14 5.16 -5.85 4.68
N LEU A 15 5.84 -4.70 4.73
CA LEU A 15 6.79 -4.40 5.80
C LEU A 15 6.12 -4.35 7.17
N LEU A 16 4.98 -3.69 7.28
CA LEU A 16 4.20 -3.59 8.51
C LEU A 16 3.81 -4.97 9.05
N PHE A 17 3.30 -5.84 8.17
CA PHE A 17 2.90 -7.19 8.56
C PHE A 17 4.09 -8.11 8.86
N ALA A 18 5.21 -7.94 8.18
CA ALA A 18 6.42 -8.73 8.42
C ALA A 18 7.12 -8.33 9.72
N LEU A 19 7.24 -7.03 9.98
CA LEU A 19 7.97 -6.51 11.14
C LEU A 19 7.12 -6.46 12.42
N LYS A 20 5.79 -6.36 12.30
CA LYS A 20 4.85 -6.33 13.44
C LYS A 20 5.32 -5.39 14.56
N PRO A 21 5.45 -4.08 14.27
CA PRO A 21 5.97 -3.11 15.24
C PRO A 21 5.07 -2.99 16.46
N ASP A 22 5.66 -2.60 17.60
CA ASP A 22 4.94 -2.45 18.84
C ASP A 22 3.85 -1.37 18.74
N GLY A 23 2.76 -1.58 19.51
CA GLY A 23 1.65 -0.63 19.60
C GLY A 23 0.64 -0.68 18.44
N ILE A 24 0.88 -1.47 17.40
CA ILE A 24 -0.03 -1.63 16.28
C ILE A 24 -0.77 -2.97 16.38
N ARG A 25 -2.10 -2.93 16.40
CA ARG A 25 -2.93 -4.13 16.34
C ARG A 25 -3.11 -4.55 14.88
N LEU A 26 -2.57 -5.70 14.54
CA LEU A 26 -2.70 -6.28 13.20
C LEU A 26 -3.66 -7.47 13.22
N PRO A 27 -4.48 -7.68 12.16
CA PRO A 27 -5.35 -8.84 12.05
C PRO A 27 -4.54 -10.13 12.02
N GLN A 28 -4.82 -11.06 12.94
CA GLN A 28 -4.02 -12.28 13.10
C GLN A 28 -4.04 -13.22 11.89
N GLU A 29 -5.16 -13.27 11.17
CA GLU A 29 -5.31 -14.10 9.97
C GLU A 29 -4.38 -13.67 8.86
N ILE A 30 -4.24 -12.34 8.68
CA ILE A 30 -3.38 -11.75 7.65
C ILE A 30 -1.91 -11.87 8.07
N THR A 31 -1.59 -11.60 9.33
CA THR A 31 -0.19 -11.61 9.81
C THR A 31 0.49 -12.96 9.65
N LYS A 32 -0.24 -14.07 9.70
CA LYS A 32 0.33 -15.41 9.49
C LYS A 32 0.87 -15.62 8.07
N GLN A 33 0.31 -14.93 7.09
CA GLN A 33 0.77 -15.01 5.70
C GLN A 33 2.11 -14.30 5.48
N TYR A 34 2.43 -13.34 6.37
CA TYR A 34 3.66 -12.56 6.33
C TYR A 34 4.70 -13.02 7.35
N ASP A 35 4.66 -14.29 7.77
CA ASP A 35 5.70 -14.86 8.59
C ASP A 35 6.97 -15.06 7.77
N ILE A 36 7.89 -14.10 7.92
CA ILE A 36 9.16 -14.03 7.19
C ILE A 36 10.30 -14.29 8.16
N TYR A 37 11.27 -15.06 7.72
CA TYR A 37 12.44 -15.45 8.50
C TYR A 37 13.71 -14.97 7.81
N PHE A 38 14.62 -14.41 8.57
CA PHE A 38 15.97 -14.09 8.11
C PHE A 38 16.86 -15.31 8.27
N SER A 39 17.51 -15.76 7.20
CA SER A 39 18.55 -16.79 7.23
C SER A 39 19.90 -16.13 7.47
N VAL A 40 20.61 -16.59 8.49
CA VAL A 40 21.96 -16.10 8.83
C VAL A 40 22.98 -16.57 7.79
N ASP A 41 22.80 -17.76 7.24
CA ASP A 41 23.75 -18.37 6.30
C ASP A 41 23.74 -17.66 4.93
N ASP A 42 22.53 -17.32 4.46
CA ASP A 42 22.35 -16.72 3.13
C ASP A 42 22.23 -15.19 3.20
N GLU A 43 22.12 -14.62 4.39
CA GLU A 43 21.85 -13.19 4.62
C GLU A 43 20.61 -12.67 3.88
N CYS A 44 19.56 -13.52 3.76
CA CYS A 44 18.34 -13.25 3.01
C CYS A 44 17.09 -13.55 3.82
N PHE A 45 15.97 -12.91 3.43
CA PHE A 45 14.66 -13.18 4.00
C PHE A 45 13.90 -14.24 3.21
N TYR A 46 13.25 -15.15 3.92
CA TYR A 46 12.49 -16.26 3.36
C TYR A 46 11.10 -16.37 3.99
N PRO A 47 10.07 -16.80 3.25
CA PRO A 47 8.78 -17.14 3.84
C PRO A 47 8.94 -18.38 4.74
N LYS A 48 8.02 -18.54 5.68
CA LYS A 48 8.01 -19.66 6.64
C LYS A 48 8.15 -21.04 6.00
N SER A 49 7.56 -21.24 4.83
CA SER A 49 7.64 -22.50 4.06
C SER A 49 9.06 -22.86 3.63
N GLN A 50 9.96 -21.89 3.52
CA GLN A 50 11.36 -22.05 3.12
C GLN A 50 12.33 -21.80 4.27
N LYS A 51 11.84 -21.89 5.52
CA LYS A 51 12.63 -21.63 6.72
C LYS A 51 13.92 -22.47 6.73
N LYS A 52 15.05 -21.81 6.83
CA LYS A 52 16.37 -22.41 6.96
C LYS A 52 16.68 -22.83 8.39
N GLN A 53 17.72 -23.59 8.58
CA GLN A 53 18.07 -24.13 9.90
C GLN A 53 18.48 -23.05 10.91
N ILE A 54 19.27 -22.08 10.48
CA ILE A 54 19.71 -20.95 11.32
C ILE A 54 18.96 -19.69 10.88
N CYS A 55 17.85 -19.42 11.54
CA CYS A 55 17.01 -18.29 11.17
C CYS A 55 16.22 -17.74 12.37
N PHE A 56 15.81 -16.49 12.29
CA PHE A 56 14.89 -15.86 13.23
C PHE A 56 13.74 -15.14 12.50
N ASN A 57 12.64 -14.94 13.20
CA ASN A 57 11.47 -14.24 12.62
C ASN A 57 11.77 -12.74 12.46
N ALA A 58 11.42 -12.16 11.30
CA ALA A 58 11.64 -10.75 10.98
C ALA A 58 10.97 -9.78 11.98
N GLU A 59 9.92 -10.20 12.69
CA GLU A 59 9.26 -9.39 13.72
C GLU A 59 10.19 -8.93 14.85
N VAL A 60 11.34 -9.62 15.04
CA VAL A 60 12.39 -9.22 15.98
C VAL A 60 12.93 -7.83 15.62
N LEU A 61 12.96 -7.49 14.32
CA LEU A 61 13.47 -6.21 13.84
C LEU A 61 12.48 -5.06 14.03
N GLY A 62 11.19 -5.37 14.18
CA GLY A 62 10.12 -4.37 14.32
C GLY A 62 9.90 -3.86 15.76
N SER A 63 10.55 -4.47 16.76
CA SER A 63 10.42 -4.12 18.18
C SER A 63 11.77 -3.93 18.85
N ASN A 64 11.92 -2.85 19.63
CA ASN A 64 13.14 -2.63 20.39
C ASN A 64 13.35 -3.72 21.44
N ASP A 65 12.30 -4.07 22.17
CA ASP A 65 12.38 -5.06 23.24
C ASP A 65 12.72 -6.45 22.71
N LYS A 66 12.05 -6.87 21.62
CA LYS A 66 12.34 -8.14 20.96
C LYS A 66 13.77 -8.18 20.42
N PHE A 67 14.22 -7.09 19.81
CA PHE A 67 15.58 -7.01 19.26
C PHE A 67 16.64 -7.04 20.37
N MET A 68 16.47 -6.29 21.45
CA MET A 68 17.41 -6.28 22.56
C MET A 68 17.49 -7.63 23.27
N LYS A 69 16.33 -8.30 23.44
CA LYS A 69 16.28 -9.66 23.96
C LYS A 69 17.05 -10.62 23.05
N PHE A 70 16.75 -10.60 21.78
CA PHE A 70 17.41 -11.40 20.75
C PHE A 70 18.93 -11.14 20.73
N TYR A 71 19.35 -9.86 20.79
CA TYR A 71 20.75 -9.46 20.84
C TYR A 71 21.43 -10.03 22.08
N SER A 72 20.84 -9.88 23.26
CA SER A 72 21.43 -10.35 24.53
C SER A 72 21.58 -11.89 24.56
N GLU A 73 20.62 -12.63 23.99
CA GLU A 73 20.64 -14.09 23.93
C GLU A 73 21.66 -14.63 22.92
N ASN A 74 21.97 -13.87 21.86
CA ASN A 74 22.79 -14.35 20.75
C ASN A 74 24.18 -13.69 20.67
N SER A 75 24.42 -12.56 21.33
CA SER A 75 25.70 -11.86 21.30
C SER A 75 26.86 -12.69 21.88
N ASN A 76 26.58 -13.59 22.82
CA ASN A 76 27.55 -14.47 23.46
C ASN A 76 27.57 -15.89 22.92
N SER A 77 26.64 -16.25 22.03
CA SER A 77 26.59 -17.59 21.47
C SER A 77 27.44 -17.64 20.18
N LYS A 78 28.54 -18.40 20.24
CA LYS A 78 29.37 -18.70 19.06
C LYS A 78 28.62 -19.40 17.93
N LYS A 79 27.33 -19.66 18.06
CA LYS A 79 26.58 -20.60 17.19
C LYS A 79 25.75 -19.97 16.09
N CYS A 80 25.29 -18.71 16.17
CA CYS A 80 24.27 -18.28 15.21
C CYS A 80 24.50 -16.92 14.56
N ILE A 81 25.02 -15.90 15.24
CA ILE A 81 25.09 -14.56 14.65
C ILE A 81 26.43 -13.92 14.97
N ASN A 82 27.20 -13.63 13.94
CA ASN A 82 28.46 -12.90 14.10
C ASN A 82 28.19 -11.38 14.22
N LYS A 83 29.21 -10.64 14.68
CA LYS A 83 29.14 -9.19 14.87
C LYS A 83 28.74 -8.45 13.58
N THR A 84 29.24 -8.88 12.44
CA THR A 84 29.00 -8.27 11.14
C THR A 84 27.52 -8.37 10.75
N ILE A 85 26.88 -9.51 11.00
CA ILE A 85 25.43 -9.68 10.72
C ILE A 85 24.61 -8.80 11.66
N LEU A 86 24.97 -8.72 12.94
CA LEU A 86 24.29 -7.82 13.88
C LEU A 86 24.39 -6.36 13.45
N GLU A 87 25.54 -5.90 13.00
CA GLU A 87 25.73 -4.55 12.47
C GLU A 87 24.85 -4.30 11.24
N LYS A 88 24.75 -5.25 10.31
CA LYS A 88 23.84 -5.15 9.15
C LYS A 88 22.37 -5.08 9.56
N LEU A 89 21.96 -5.87 10.55
CA LEU A 89 20.59 -5.85 11.06
C LEU A 89 20.26 -4.53 11.77
N MET A 90 21.22 -3.93 12.47
CA MET A 90 21.06 -2.59 13.05
C MET A 90 20.88 -1.55 11.94
N LEU A 91 21.71 -1.57 10.89
CA LEU A 91 21.55 -0.69 9.74
C LEU A 91 20.20 -0.88 9.04
N PHE A 92 19.71 -2.10 8.94
CA PHE A 92 18.39 -2.37 8.40
C PHE A 92 17.27 -1.75 9.25
N ARG A 93 17.37 -1.83 10.58
CA ARG A 93 16.39 -1.22 11.49
C ARG A 93 16.40 0.30 11.44
N ASP A 94 17.58 0.88 11.31
CA ASP A 94 17.79 2.33 11.31
C ASP A 94 17.57 2.93 9.90
N TYR A 95 17.20 2.08 8.91
CA TYR A 95 16.94 2.54 7.55
C TYR A 95 15.72 3.44 7.50
N GLU A 96 15.92 4.66 7.07
CA GLU A 96 14.86 5.63 6.85
C GLU A 96 14.25 5.45 5.46
N ILE A 97 12.94 5.22 5.40
CA ILE A 97 12.21 5.14 4.13
C ILE A 97 11.99 6.57 3.63
N PRO A 98 12.59 6.96 2.47
CA PRO A 98 12.37 8.29 1.93
C PRO A 98 10.92 8.45 1.49
N LEU A 99 10.27 9.54 1.96
CA LEU A 99 8.91 9.89 1.59
C LEU A 99 8.91 11.19 0.81
N LEU A 100 8.38 11.17 -0.39
CA LEU A 100 8.07 12.38 -1.14
C LEU A 100 6.63 12.80 -0.80
N THR A 101 6.49 13.96 -0.17
CA THR A 101 5.16 14.52 0.17
C THR A 101 4.85 15.71 -0.69
N PHE A 102 3.63 15.76 -1.21
CA PHE A 102 3.09 16.92 -1.93
C PHE A 102 2.19 17.71 -0.99
N ASP A 103 2.23 19.04 -1.13
CA ASP A 103 1.27 19.92 -0.48
C ASP A 103 -0.11 19.77 -1.15
N GLU A 104 -1.18 20.00 -0.42
CA GLU A 104 -2.57 19.95 -0.91
C GLU A 104 -2.83 20.92 -2.08
N LYS A 105 -2.01 21.96 -2.21
CA LYS A 105 -2.12 22.97 -3.27
C LYS A 105 -1.38 22.62 -4.55
N VAL A 106 -0.60 21.53 -4.56
CA VAL A 106 0.16 21.14 -5.74
C VAL A 106 -0.79 20.60 -6.81
N ASP A 107 -0.62 21.11 -8.03
CA ASP A 107 -1.39 20.65 -9.18
C ASP A 107 -1.18 19.16 -9.40
N LEU A 108 -2.27 18.43 -9.59
CA LEU A 108 -2.26 16.99 -9.86
C LEU A 108 -1.48 16.59 -11.10
N ASP A 109 -1.38 17.48 -12.08
CA ASP A 109 -0.53 17.26 -13.26
C ASP A 109 0.95 17.19 -12.88
N ILE A 110 1.38 18.02 -11.91
CA ILE A 110 2.74 17.97 -11.35
C ILE A 110 2.95 16.70 -10.58
N VAL A 111 1.98 16.31 -9.73
CA VAL A 111 2.03 15.07 -8.96
C VAL A 111 2.16 13.86 -9.90
N SER A 112 1.30 13.79 -10.93
CA SER A 112 1.29 12.72 -11.93
C SER A 112 2.61 12.63 -12.70
N LYS A 113 3.13 13.77 -13.19
CA LYS A 113 4.41 13.81 -13.91
C LYS A 113 5.58 13.41 -13.02
N THR A 114 5.63 13.92 -11.79
CA THR A 114 6.69 13.56 -10.83
C THR A 114 6.65 12.07 -10.54
N PHE A 115 5.47 11.52 -10.34
CA PHE A 115 5.29 10.10 -10.11
C PHE A 115 5.74 9.26 -11.32
N GLN A 116 5.37 9.65 -12.54
CA GLN A 116 5.83 8.99 -13.78
C GLN A 116 7.35 9.02 -13.90
N TYR A 117 7.99 10.13 -13.55
CA TYR A 117 9.45 10.24 -13.52
C TYR A 117 10.10 9.31 -12.53
N LEU A 118 9.56 9.23 -11.31
CA LEU A 118 10.09 8.36 -10.26
C LEU A 118 9.88 6.87 -10.58
N ASN A 119 8.77 6.55 -11.24
CA ASN A 119 8.41 5.19 -11.63
C ASN A 119 8.76 4.82 -13.07
N ALA A 120 9.74 5.48 -13.68
CA ALA A 120 10.16 5.20 -15.07
C ALA A 120 10.51 3.71 -15.32
N LYS A 121 10.70 2.91 -14.28
CA LYS A 121 10.90 1.46 -14.30
C LYS A 121 9.78 0.66 -13.61
N GLY A 122 8.71 1.31 -13.11
CA GLY A 122 7.60 0.70 -12.38
C GLY A 122 6.27 0.74 -13.14
N THR A 123 5.20 0.30 -12.47
CA THR A 123 3.83 0.37 -13.01
C THR A 123 3.33 1.82 -13.00
N PRO A 124 2.88 2.37 -14.14
CA PRO A 124 2.31 3.72 -14.19
C PRO A 124 1.10 3.85 -13.25
N LEU A 125 0.91 5.02 -12.65
CA LEU A 125 -0.33 5.32 -11.94
C LEU A 125 -1.51 5.30 -12.93
N SER A 126 -2.53 4.55 -12.57
CA SER A 126 -3.78 4.54 -13.32
C SER A 126 -4.59 5.81 -13.02
N LEU A 127 -5.51 6.14 -13.94
CA LEU A 127 -6.45 7.25 -13.77
C LEU A 127 -7.22 7.13 -12.45
N ILE A 128 -7.65 5.92 -12.09
CA ILE A 128 -8.38 5.68 -10.84
C ILE A 128 -7.56 6.04 -9.61
N ASN A 129 -6.26 5.72 -9.57
CA ASN A 129 -5.41 6.03 -8.41
C ASN A 129 -5.32 7.54 -8.18
N LEU A 130 -5.23 8.32 -9.25
CA LEU A 130 -5.14 9.77 -9.19
C LEU A 130 -6.47 10.39 -8.77
N ILE A 131 -7.59 9.90 -9.31
CA ILE A 131 -8.93 10.37 -8.93
C ILE A 131 -9.24 9.98 -7.49
N ALA A 132 -8.93 8.76 -7.07
CA ALA A 132 -9.11 8.31 -5.68
C ALA A 132 -8.37 9.24 -4.71
N ALA A 133 -7.09 9.53 -5.00
CA ALA A 133 -6.32 10.46 -4.17
C ALA A 133 -6.91 11.88 -4.11
N LYS A 134 -7.39 12.37 -5.25
CA LYS A 134 -8.01 13.70 -5.36
C LYS A 134 -9.31 13.82 -4.59
N THR A 135 -10.10 12.75 -4.57
CA THR A 135 -11.49 12.78 -4.08
C THR A 135 -11.67 12.13 -2.71
N TYR A 136 -10.61 11.52 -2.17
CA TYR A 136 -10.66 10.89 -0.86
C TYR A 136 -11.03 11.89 0.24
N SER A 137 -12.10 11.59 0.98
CA SER A 137 -12.53 12.35 2.14
C SER A 137 -12.84 11.38 3.28
N PRO A 138 -12.04 11.38 4.36
CA PRO A 138 -12.21 10.44 5.46
C PRO A 138 -13.63 10.43 6.01
N GLY A 139 -14.27 9.26 6.03
CA GLY A 139 -15.64 9.09 6.55
C GLY A 139 -16.75 9.66 5.66
N ILE A 140 -16.42 10.29 4.52
CA ILE A 140 -17.39 10.88 3.58
C ILE A 140 -17.35 10.12 2.23
N PHE A 141 -16.18 9.99 1.64
CA PHE A 141 -16.04 9.40 0.32
C PHE A 141 -14.73 8.64 0.15
N ASP A 142 -14.81 7.39 -0.27
CA ASP A 142 -13.72 6.55 -0.74
C ASP A 142 -14.11 5.93 -2.08
N LEU A 143 -13.35 6.23 -3.15
CA LEU A 143 -13.64 5.75 -4.48
C LEU A 143 -13.51 4.22 -4.59
N TYR A 144 -12.56 3.62 -3.87
CA TYR A 144 -12.38 2.17 -3.91
C TYR A 144 -13.55 1.43 -3.26
N ASP A 145 -14.06 1.92 -2.14
CA ASP A 145 -15.29 1.37 -1.53
C ASP A 145 -16.48 1.42 -2.50
N ARG A 146 -16.55 2.48 -3.33
CA ARG A 146 -17.60 2.62 -4.33
C ARG A 146 -17.45 1.64 -5.49
N VAL A 147 -16.22 1.43 -5.95
CA VAL A 147 -15.92 0.42 -6.97
C VAL A 147 -16.30 -0.98 -6.50
N ASP A 148 -15.90 -1.34 -5.27
CA ASP A 148 -16.25 -2.64 -4.68
C ASP A 148 -17.75 -2.86 -4.53
N ARG A 149 -18.50 -1.82 -4.15
CA ARG A 149 -19.98 -1.89 -4.08
C ARG A 149 -20.61 -2.05 -5.46
N THR A 150 -20.12 -1.30 -6.45
CA THR A 150 -20.62 -1.44 -7.82
C THR A 150 -20.37 -2.84 -8.36
N GLY A 151 -19.19 -3.42 -8.11
CA GLY A 151 -18.88 -4.80 -8.48
C GLY A 151 -19.89 -5.79 -7.88
N LYS A 152 -20.23 -5.67 -6.60
CA LYS A 152 -21.24 -6.51 -5.94
C LYS A 152 -22.64 -6.36 -6.53
N ILE A 153 -23.05 -5.12 -6.86
CA ILE A 153 -24.34 -4.88 -7.51
C ILE A 153 -24.39 -5.57 -8.89
N LEU A 154 -23.31 -5.51 -9.67
CA LEU A 154 -23.23 -6.20 -10.95
C LEU A 154 -23.34 -7.72 -10.80
N GLU A 155 -22.68 -8.30 -9.81
CA GLU A 155 -22.77 -9.72 -9.47
C GLU A 155 -24.20 -10.13 -9.09
N ASP A 156 -24.87 -9.33 -8.26
CA ASP A 156 -26.28 -9.56 -7.87
C ASP A 156 -27.23 -9.50 -9.06
N LEU A 157 -26.90 -8.70 -10.08
CA LEU A 157 -27.64 -8.62 -11.34
C LEU A 157 -27.23 -9.70 -12.37
N HIS A 158 -26.37 -10.65 -11.98
CA HIS A 158 -25.81 -11.68 -12.85
C HIS A 158 -25.01 -11.13 -14.04
N ILE A 159 -24.42 -9.94 -13.87
CA ILE A 159 -23.49 -9.34 -14.82
C ILE A 159 -22.07 -9.64 -14.33
N SER A 160 -21.22 -10.18 -15.23
CA SER A 160 -19.82 -10.45 -14.86
C SER A 160 -19.13 -9.17 -14.41
N SER A 161 -18.57 -9.19 -13.19
CA SER A 161 -17.75 -8.10 -12.67
C SER A 161 -16.28 -8.22 -13.07
N GLU A 162 -15.88 -9.32 -13.75
CA GLU A 162 -14.48 -9.58 -14.10
C GLU A 162 -13.90 -8.53 -15.05
N ASP A 163 -14.74 -8.00 -15.95
CA ASP A 163 -14.36 -6.97 -16.92
C ASP A 163 -14.60 -5.54 -16.41
N PHE A 164 -15.20 -5.38 -15.22
CA PHE A 164 -15.49 -4.07 -14.65
C PHE A 164 -14.29 -3.53 -13.88
N SER A 165 -13.75 -2.41 -14.31
CA SER A 165 -12.69 -1.71 -13.63
C SER A 165 -13.18 -0.42 -12.96
N GLY A 166 -12.49 0.01 -11.90
CA GLY A 166 -12.79 1.32 -11.30
C GLY A 166 -12.54 2.48 -12.27
N GLU A 167 -11.74 2.28 -13.31
CA GLU A 167 -11.53 3.27 -14.37
C GLU A 167 -12.79 3.41 -15.22
N ASP A 168 -13.53 2.33 -15.49
CA ASP A 168 -14.78 2.36 -16.24
C ASP A 168 -15.85 3.14 -15.48
N LEU A 169 -15.92 2.98 -14.15
CA LEU A 169 -16.81 3.78 -13.32
C LEU A 169 -16.50 5.27 -13.43
N VAL A 170 -15.23 5.65 -13.28
CA VAL A 170 -14.79 7.05 -13.36
C VAL A 170 -15.09 7.65 -14.73
N ARG A 171 -14.84 6.91 -15.81
CA ARG A 171 -15.11 7.32 -17.17
C ARG A 171 -16.61 7.47 -17.44
N SER A 172 -17.42 6.54 -16.94
CA SER A 172 -18.89 6.59 -17.07
C SER A 172 -19.46 7.84 -16.38
N ILE A 173 -19.01 8.14 -15.17
CA ILE A 173 -19.40 9.35 -14.44
C ILE A 173 -18.95 10.62 -15.17
N ALA A 174 -17.74 10.61 -15.74
CA ALA A 174 -17.24 11.73 -16.53
C ALA A 174 -18.12 12.00 -17.75
N ILE A 175 -18.46 10.95 -18.52
CA ILE A 175 -19.35 11.04 -19.68
C ILE A 175 -20.73 11.55 -19.26
N TYR A 176 -21.29 11.02 -18.18
CA TYR A 176 -22.59 11.45 -17.66
C TYR A 176 -22.61 12.95 -17.31
N ASN A 177 -21.50 13.50 -16.85
CA ASN A 177 -21.33 14.93 -16.56
C ASN A 177 -20.86 15.76 -17.77
N ASN A 178 -20.91 15.23 -19.00
CA ASN A 178 -20.43 15.87 -20.23
C ASN A 178 -18.94 16.27 -20.18
N ILE A 179 -18.14 15.55 -19.39
CA ILE A 179 -16.69 15.70 -19.34
C ILE A 179 -16.09 14.82 -20.42
N ASN A 180 -15.16 15.38 -21.21
CA ASN A 180 -14.45 14.61 -22.22
C ASN A 180 -13.72 13.42 -21.59
N ASN A 181 -13.81 12.24 -22.22
CA ASN A 181 -13.27 10.97 -21.72
C ASN A 181 -11.74 10.86 -21.82
N HIS A 182 -11.04 11.94 -22.09
CA HIS A 182 -9.56 11.95 -22.06
C HIS A 182 -9.07 12.00 -20.59
N PRO A 183 -8.11 11.14 -20.17
CA PRO A 183 -7.66 11.07 -18.78
C PRO A 183 -7.30 12.41 -18.14
N LYS A 184 -6.60 13.27 -18.89
CA LYS A 184 -6.22 14.60 -18.42
C LYS A 184 -7.45 15.47 -18.13
N THR A 185 -8.43 15.49 -19.01
CA THR A 185 -9.67 16.28 -18.85
C THR A 185 -10.48 15.76 -17.67
N ILE A 186 -10.55 14.45 -17.49
CA ILE A 186 -11.20 13.85 -16.33
C ILE A 186 -10.52 14.29 -15.04
N LEU A 187 -9.19 14.21 -14.97
CA LEU A 187 -8.42 14.63 -13.80
C LEU A 187 -8.64 16.10 -13.45
N GLU A 188 -8.70 16.98 -14.42
CA GLU A 188 -8.90 18.41 -14.23
C GLU A 188 -10.34 18.77 -13.84
N SER A 189 -11.32 18.14 -14.49
CA SER A 189 -12.73 18.57 -14.47
C SER A 189 -13.61 17.78 -13.51
N LEU A 190 -13.28 16.50 -13.22
CA LEU A 190 -14.08 15.66 -12.33
C LEU A 190 -13.84 16.08 -10.87
N LYS A 191 -14.92 16.44 -10.19
CA LYS A 191 -14.92 16.88 -8.78
C LYS A 191 -15.51 15.80 -7.89
N THR A 192 -15.17 15.83 -6.60
CA THR A 192 -15.75 14.93 -5.59
C THR A 192 -17.27 14.99 -5.58
N ASP A 193 -17.85 16.19 -5.71
CA ASP A 193 -19.29 16.37 -5.74
C ASP A 193 -19.98 15.64 -6.90
N HIS A 194 -19.32 15.55 -8.07
CA HIS A 194 -19.82 14.76 -9.20
C HIS A 194 -19.87 13.27 -8.84
N LEU A 195 -18.80 12.76 -8.22
CA LEU A 195 -18.72 11.35 -7.85
C LEU A 195 -19.72 10.99 -6.75
N VAL A 196 -19.86 11.82 -5.71
CA VAL A 196 -20.82 11.57 -4.62
C VAL A 196 -22.25 11.59 -5.12
N ARG A 197 -22.63 12.68 -5.81
CA ARG A 197 -24.02 12.88 -6.28
C ARG A 197 -24.47 11.83 -7.29
N ASP A 198 -23.62 11.51 -8.24
CA ASP A 198 -24.01 10.68 -9.36
C ASP A 198 -23.90 9.19 -9.05
N TYR A 199 -23.05 8.84 -8.08
CA TYR A 199 -23.04 7.50 -7.53
C TYR A 199 -24.36 7.17 -6.81
N GLU A 200 -24.86 8.07 -5.95
CA GLU A 200 -26.14 7.87 -5.25
C GLU A 200 -27.36 7.75 -6.21
N LYS A 201 -27.26 8.33 -7.40
CA LYS A 201 -28.29 8.19 -8.43
C LYS A 201 -28.21 6.85 -9.18
N ALA A 202 -27.03 6.28 -9.31
CA ALA A 202 -26.82 5.00 -9.96
C ALA A 202 -27.22 3.80 -9.07
N GLU A 203 -27.26 4.01 -7.75
CA GLU A 203 -27.73 2.99 -6.78
C GLU A 203 -29.28 2.91 -6.67
N ARG A 204 -30.03 3.84 -7.27
CA ARG A 204 -31.51 3.87 -7.29
C ARG A 204 -32.07 3.32 -8.58
#